data_524a0c0fe7b167b54bc099f56123e572
#
_entry.id   524a0c0fe7b167b54bc099f56123e572
#
_cell.length_a   1.000
_cell.length_b   1.000
_cell.length_c   1.000
_cell.angle_alpha   90.00
_cell.angle_beta   90.00
_cell.angle_gamma   90.00
#
_symmetry.space_group_name_H-M   'P 1'
#
loop_
_entity.id
_entity.type
_entity.pdbx_description
1 polymer ?
#
loop_
_entity_poly.entity_id
_entity_poly.type
_entity_poly.pdbx_seq_one_letter_code
_entity_poly.pdbx_strand_id
1 'polypeptide(L)'
;SSKYNIQVNKTSRNSVLVQSNIDNTRSDVALLIKVLLEMSQQIDADLAEGGEGARAAFAKRVKNLMEDVPDLPNFSRFHDGYRENPESITLEGDMRTAFFAAYEEDDCEYVPLRDPKIDERLKSGPELVSANFVIPYPPGFPIMVPGQVIAADTIGYMRKLDVKEIHGYNHERGLKLIKLSAIPPSNGKGMAGKSTAARGSATQSDSERKTAPAEQSKAK
;
A
#
# COMPACT_ATOMS: atom_id res chain seq x y z
N SER A 1 15.38 10.74 9.69
CA SER A 1 15.85 9.63 10.58
C SER A 1 17.37 9.59 10.72
N SER A 2 18.13 10.09 9.75
CA SER A 2 19.61 10.02 9.78
C SER A 2 20.28 10.91 10.84
N LYS A 3 19.66 12.02 11.23
CA LYS A 3 20.27 13.00 12.18
C LYS A 3 20.47 12.42 13.60
N TYR A 4 19.53 11.61 14.06
CA TYR A 4 19.51 11.12 15.44
C TYR A 4 19.77 9.63 15.59
N ASN A 5 19.97 8.90 14.49
CA ASN A 5 20.13 7.44 14.46
C ASN A 5 19.01 6.67 15.20
N ILE A 6 17.79 7.20 15.17
CA ILE A 6 16.59 6.56 15.70
C ILE A 6 15.72 6.12 14.55
N GLN A 7 15.40 4.83 14.49
CA GLN A 7 14.44 4.28 13.57
C GLN A 7 13.06 4.26 14.23
N VAL A 8 12.07 4.83 13.54
CA VAL A 8 10.66 4.69 13.90
C VAL A 8 10.10 3.46 13.23
N ASN A 9 9.32 2.68 13.97
CA ASN A 9 8.65 1.52 13.42
C ASN A 9 7.58 1.93 12.40
N LYS A 10 6.79 2.94 12.75
CA LYS A 10 5.66 3.39 11.95
C LYS A 10 5.29 4.83 12.27
N THR A 11 4.92 5.56 11.24
CA THR A 11 4.29 6.87 11.38
C THR A 11 2.84 6.80 10.91
N SER A 12 1.96 7.51 11.58
CA SER A 12 0.60 7.76 11.13
C SER A 12 0.37 9.28 11.00
N ARG A 13 -0.87 9.67 10.70
CA ARG A 13 -1.23 11.07 10.53
C ARG A 13 -0.83 11.95 11.72
N ASN A 14 -1.02 11.47 12.94
CA ASN A 14 -0.84 12.24 14.18
C ASN A 14 -0.05 11.48 15.26
N SER A 15 0.55 10.36 14.93
CA SER A 15 1.31 9.55 15.87
C SER A 15 2.55 8.91 15.26
N VAL A 16 3.48 8.59 16.12
CA VAL A 16 4.71 7.85 15.80
C VAL A 16 4.79 6.66 16.72
N LEU A 17 4.97 5.48 16.14
CA LEU A 17 5.18 4.25 16.90
C LEU A 17 6.68 3.98 16.99
N VAL A 18 7.17 3.93 18.23
CA VAL A 18 8.52 3.50 18.56
C VAL A 18 8.42 2.14 19.25
N GLN A 19 9.21 1.19 18.83
CA GLN A 19 9.25 -0.15 19.42
C GLN A 19 10.50 -0.31 20.26
N SER A 20 10.34 -0.78 21.49
CA SER A 20 11.44 -1.20 22.34
C SER A 20 11.53 -2.72 22.37
N ASN A 21 12.73 -3.25 22.58
CA ASN A 21 13.00 -4.67 22.71
C ASN A 21 13.88 -4.96 23.95
N ILE A 22 14.21 -6.23 24.16
CA ILE A 22 14.99 -6.68 25.32
C ILE A 22 16.41 -6.10 25.35
N ASP A 23 16.96 -5.70 24.20
CA ASP A 23 18.30 -5.14 24.10
C ASP A 23 18.35 -3.63 24.36
N ASN A 24 17.20 -2.98 24.48
CA ASN A 24 17.17 -1.55 24.77
C ASN A 24 17.60 -1.26 26.21
N THR A 25 18.52 -0.35 26.33
CA THR A 25 19.07 0.11 27.60
C THR A 25 18.40 1.37 28.10
N ARG A 26 18.66 1.73 29.36
CA ARG A 26 18.23 3.03 29.91
C ARG A 26 18.82 4.20 29.10
N SER A 27 20.00 4.04 28.54
CA SER A 27 20.66 5.05 27.71
C SER A 27 19.90 5.28 26.40
N ASP A 28 19.32 4.23 25.81
CA ASP A 28 18.53 4.36 24.58
C ASP A 28 17.23 5.14 24.84
N VAL A 29 16.58 4.85 25.97
CA VAL A 29 15.41 5.62 26.40
C VAL A 29 15.77 7.08 26.69
N ALA A 30 16.88 7.32 27.37
CA ALA A 30 17.36 8.67 27.63
C ALA A 30 17.67 9.44 26.35
N LEU A 31 18.27 8.77 25.34
CA LEU A 31 18.52 9.32 24.02
C LEU A 31 17.20 9.72 23.33
N LEU A 32 16.20 8.85 23.35
CA LEU A 32 14.88 9.15 22.78
C LEU A 32 14.25 10.39 23.43
N ILE A 33 14.27 10.45 24.78
CA ILE A 33 13.74 11.59 25.53
C ILE A 33 14.49 12.88 25.14
N LYS A 34 15.82 12.81 25.10
CA LYS A 34 16.66 13.95 24.70
C LYS A 34 16.28 14.45 23.30
N VAL A 35 16.13 13.56 22.33
CA VAL A 35 15.77 13.91 20.95
C VAL A 35 14.39 14.55 20.90
N LEU A 36 13.41 14.03 21.64
CA LEU A 36 12.06 14.62 21.69
C LEU A 36 12.07 16.03 22.31
N LEU A 37 12.87 16.23 23.35
CA LEU A 37 13.05 17.57 23.96
C LEU A 37 13.73 18.55 23.00
N GLU A 38 14.78 18.12 22.30
CA GLU A 38 15.44 18.96 21.29
C GLU A 38 14.48 19.35 20.15
N MET A 39 13.67 18.40 19.67
CA MET A 39 12.66 18.69 18.65
C MET A 39 11.58 19.65 19.13
N SER A 40 11.10 19.50 20.37
CA SER A 40 10.14 20.42 20.97
C SER A 40 10.72 21.84 21.08
N GLN A 41 11.93 21.97 21.60
CA GLN A 41 12.62 23.26 21.72
C GLN A 41 12.83 23.94 20.35
N GLN A 42 13.16 23.17 19.33
CA GLN A 42 13.31 23.68 17.97
C GLN A 42 11.98 24.21 17.42
N ILE A 43 10.88 23.47 17.62
CA ILE A 43 9.55 23.90 17.21
C ILE A 43 9.16 25.20 17.94
N ASP A 44 9.41 25.28 19.25
CA ASP A 44 9.12 26.49 20.04
C ASP A 44 9.93 27.70 19.55
N ALA A 45 11.19 27.50 19.21
CA ALA A 45 12.05 28.54 18.64
C ALA A 45 11.55 28.99 17.25
N ASP A 46 11.23 28.06 16.36
CA ASP A 46 10.71 28.37 15.02
C ASP A 46 9.37 29.13 15.09
N LEU A 47 8.50 28.76 16.05
CA LEU A 47 7.24 29.45 16.28
C LEU A 47 7.42 30.84 16.91
N ALA A 48 8.46 31.03 17.74
CA ALA A 48 8.79 32.33 18.30
C ALA A 48 9.32 33.28 17.23
N GLU A 49 10.21 32.78 16.36
CA GLU A 49 10.78 33.54 15.24
C GLU A 49 9.72 33.88 14.19
N GLY A 50 8.85 32.92 13.83
CA GLY A 50 7.79 33.13 12.85
C GLY A 50 6.59 33.96 13.31
N GLY A 51 6.54 34.31 14.59
CA GLY A 51 5.53 35.18 15.17
C GLY A 51 4.10 34.61 15.21
N GLU A 52 3.11 35.48 15.27
CA GLU A 52 1.71 35.10 15.43
C GLU A 52 1.15 34.31 14.23
N GLY A 53 1.56 34.67 13.04
CA GLY A 53 1.16 33.95 11.81
C GLY A 53 1.61 32.50 11.80
N ALA A 54 2.86 32.21 12.20
CA ALA A 54 3.39 30.87 12.29
C ALA A 54 2.67 30.05 13.37
N ARG A 55 2.39 30.66 14.53
CA ARG A 55 1.64 30.01 15.62
C ARG A 55 0.22 29.65 15.19
N ALA A 56 -0.49 30.57 14.51
CA ALA A 56 -1.84 30.31 14.00
C ALA A 56 -1.85 29.20 12.94
N ALA A 57 -0.88 29.20 12.02
CA ALA A 57 -0.75 28.15 11.01
C ALA A 57 -0.44 26.79 11.64
N PHE A 58 0.45 26.73 12.63
CA PHE A 58 0.78 25.52 13.37
C PHE A 58 -0.44 24.99 14.13
N ALA A 59 -1.14 25.85 14.89
CA ALA A 59 -2.34 25.46 15.62
C ALA A 59 -3.43 24.92 14.69
N LYS A 60 -3.65 25.57 13.53
CA LYS A 60 -4.57 25.09 12.50
C LYS A 60 -4.17 23.70 11.97
N ARG A 61 -2.87 23.49 11.72
CA ARG A 61 -2.37 22.19 11.25
C ARG A 61 -2.57 21.11 12.31
N VAL A 62 -2.23 21.36 13.56
CA VAL A 62 -2.43 20.42 14.66
C VAL A 62 -3.92 20.06 14.79
N LYS A 63 -4.79 21.06 14.77
CA LYS A 63 -6.24 20.86 14.81
C LYS A 63 -6.72 19.96 13.66
N ASN A 64 -6.33 20.24 12.44
CA ASN A 64 -6.69 19.44 11.28
C ASN A 64 -6.20 17.98 11.41
N LEU A 65 -4.97 17.78 11.90
CA LEU A 65 -4.42 16.44 12.08
C LEU A 65 -5.14 15.63 13.17
N MET A 66 -5.68 16.28 14.18
CA MET A 66 -6.30 15.64 15.35
C MET A 66 -7.82 15.45 15.18
N GLU A 67 -8.50 16.45 14.63
CA GLU A 67 -9.97 16.53 14.65
C GLU A 67 -10.59 16.22 13.27
N ASP A 68 -9.94 16.59 12.18
CA ASP A 68 -10.47 16.42 10.83
C ASP A 68 -9.98 15.12 10.17
N VAL A 69 -10.24 13.99 10.82
CA VAL A 69 -9.94 12.66 10.26
C VAL A 69 -10.93 12.37 9.13
N PRO A 70 -10.47 12.06 7.91
CA PRO A 70 -11.38 11.73 6.82
C PRO A 70 -12.08 10.39 7.09
N ASP A 71 -13.36 10.31 6.68
CA ASP A 71 -14.08 9.05 6.66
C ASP A 71 -13.42 8.08 5.68
N LEU A 72 -13.49 6.79 6.01
CA LEU A 72 -12.97 5.75 5.12
C LEU A 72 -13.75 5.73 3.80
N PRO A 73 -13.06 5.60 2.65
CA PRO A 73 -13.75 5.47 1.38
C PRO A 73 -14.46 4.11 1.28
N ASN A 74 -15.52 4.05 0.48
CA ASN A 74 -16.13 2.80 0.14
C ASN A 74 -15.20 1.95 -0.74
N PHE A 75 -15.28 0.63 -0.60
CA PHE A 75 -14.57 -0.27 -1.49
C PHE A 75 -15.16 -0.21 -2.88
N SER A 76 -14.29 0.01 -3.87
CA SER A 76 -14.68 0.03 -5.27
C SER A 76 -14.74 -1.38 -5.85
N ARG A 77 -15.53 -1.55 -6.91
CA ARG A 77 -15.54 -2.78 -7.70
C ARG A 77 -14.22 -2.98 -8.46
N PHE A 78 -13.96 -4.21 -8.87
CA PHE A 78 -12.93 -4.48 -9.86
C PHE A 78 -13.36 -3.94 -11.25
N HIS A 79 -12.37 -3.60 -12.07
CA HIS A 79 -12.62 -3.28 -13.48
C HIS A 79 -13.16 -4.51 -14.20
N ASP A 80 -14.05 -4.29 -15.17
CA ASP A 80 -14.79 -5.38 -15.85
C ASP A 80 -13.90 -6.43 -16.52
N GLY A 81 -12.68 -6.04 -16.95
CA GLY A 81 -11.68 -6.97 -17.48
C GLY A 81 -11.13 -7.97 -16.44
N TYR A 82 -11.31 -7.70 -15.14
CA TYR A 82 -10.90 -8.57 -14.04
C TYR A 82 -12.08 -9.23 -13.32
N ARG A 83 -13.30 -9.13 -13.88
CA ARG A 83 -14.49 -9.72 -13.30
C ARG A 83 -14.96 -10.90 -14.16
N GLU A 84 -15.31 -11.99 -13.52
CA GLU A 84 -15.87 -13.14 -14.20
C GLU A 84 -17.25 -12.81 -14.81
N ASN A 85 -18.07 -12.09 -14.03
CA ASN A 85 -19.37 -11.60 -14.48
C ASN A 85 -19.49 -10.09 -14.23
N PRO A 86 -19.25 -9.24 -15.25
CA PRO A 86 -19.36 -7.78 -15.12
C PRO A 86 -20.75 -7.27 -14.72
N GLU A 87 -21.81 -8.02 -15.03
CA GLU A 87 -23.20 -7.66 -14.67
C GLU A 87 -23.56 -7.99 -13.21
N SER A 88 -22.68 -8.72 -12.52
CA SER A 88 -22.86 -9.02 -11.09
C SER A 88 -22.78 -7.75 -10.24
N ILE A 89 -23.58 -7.70 -9.18
CA ILE A 89 -23.51 -6.64 -8.17
C ILE A 89 -22.37 -6.81 -7.18
N THR A 90 -21.65 -7.94 -7.21
CA THR A 90 -20.51 -8.18 -6.32
C THR A 90 -19.35 -7.26 -6.65
N LEU A 91 -18.56 -6.93 -5.64
CA LEU A 91 -17.34 -6.12 -5.79
C LEU A 91 -16.12 -6.98 -6.17
N GLU A 92 -16.27 -8.31 -6.20
CA GLU A 92 -15.20 -9.29 -6.41
C GLU A 92 -14.63 -9.26 -7.83
N GLY A 93 -13.38 -9.70 -7.93
CA GLY A 93 -12.68 -9.81 -9.19
C GLY A 93 -11.37 -10.59 -9.06
N ASP A 94 -10.72 -10.85 -10.19
CA ASP A 94 -9.44 -11.58 -10.26
C ASP A 94 -8.28 -10.65 -9.92
N MET A 95 -8.09 -10.43 -8.61
CA MET A 95 -6.98 -9.68 -8.07
C MET A 95 -5.63 -10.30 -8.45
N ARG A 96 -5.55 -11.62 -8.59
CA ARG A 96 -4.30 -12.33 -8.91
C ARG A 96 -3.81 -11.95 -10.29
N THR A 97 -4.66 -12.02 -11.30
CA THR A 97 -4.32 -11.61 -12.67
C THR A 97 -3.91 -10.14 -12.72
N ALA A 98 -4.66 -9.26 -12.06
CA ALA A 98 -4.34 -7.84 -11.98
C ALA A 98 -3.00 -7.57 -11.26
N PHE A 99 -2.72 -8.31 -10.18
CA PHE A 99 -1.47 -8.20 -9.45
C PHE A 99 -0.27 -8.58 -10.32
N PHE A 100 -0.34 -9.66 -11.08
CA PHE A 100 0.74 -10.05 -11.97
C PHE A 100 0.90 -9.11 -13.17
N ALA A 101 -0.17 -8.59 -13.76
CA ALA A 101 -0.10 -7.56 -14.79
C ALA A 101 0.63 -6.30 -14.30
N ALA A 102 0.49 -5.97 -13.03
CA ALA A 102 1.15 -4.80 -12.42
C ALA A 102 2.68 -4.94 -12.25
N TYR A 103 3.27 -6.12 -12.48
CA TYR A 103 4.73 -6.30 -12.50
C TYR A 103 5.37 -5.80 -13.80
N GLU A 104 4.63 -5.78 -14.88
CA GLU A 104 5.12 -5.27 -16.16
C GLU A 104 5.05 -3.73 -16.12
N GLU A 105 6.22 -3.07 -16.00
CA GLU A 105 6.27 -1.60 -15.91
C GLU A 105 5.71 -0.93 -17.17
N ASP A 106 5.85 -1.55 -18.34
CA ASP A 106 5.31 -1.05 -19.60
C ASP A 106 3.78 -1.07 -19.64
N ASP A 107 3.15 -1.91 -18.85
CA ASP A 107 1.70 -2.01 -18.70
C ASP A 107 1.14 -1.06 -17.63
N CYS A 108 2.01 -0.30 -16.99
CA CYS A 108 1.66 0.62 -15.94
C CYS A 108 1.94 2.08 -16.31
N GLU A 109 1.21 2.97 -15.68
CA GLU A 109 1.46 4.41 -15.69
C GLU A 109 1.47 4.95 -14.25
N TYR A 110 2.14 6.10 -14.05
CA TYR A 110 2.14 6.78 -12.77
C TYR A 110 1.51 8.15 -12.93
N VAL A 111 0.59 8.47 -12.03
CA VAL A 111 -0.10 9.77 -12.04
C VAL A 111 -0.04 10.37 -10.64
N PRO A 112 0.55 11.57 -10.47
CA PRO A 112 0.60 12.24 -9.18
C PRO A 112 -0.80 12.48 -8.62
N LEU A 113 -0.99 12.26 -7.33
CA LEU A 113 -2.30 12.31 -6.66
C LEU A 113 -3.05 13.65 -6.86
N ARG A 114 -2.32 14.74 -7.06
CA ARG A 114 -2.87 16.08 -7.28
C ARG A 114 -2.86 16.51 -8.76
N ASP A 115 -2.56 15.60 -9.68
CA ASP A 115 -2.61 15.91 -11.13
C ASP A 115 -4.07 16.10 -11.57
N PRO A 116 -4.39 17.18 -12.29
CA PRO A 116 -5.72 17.42 -12.85
C PRO A 116 -6.28 16.27 -13.70
N LYS A 117 -5.40 15.51 -14.34
CA LYS A 117 -5.79 14.32 -15.13
C LYS A 117 -6.57 13.29 -14.33
N ILE A 118 -6.29 13.16 -13.03
CA ILE A 118 -7.08 12.27 -12.16
C ILE A 118 -8.51 12.76 -12.11
N ASP A 119 -8.71 14.04 -11.84
CA ASP A 119 -10.07 14.62 -11.72
C ASP A 119 -10.84 14.60 -13.03
N GLU A 120 -10.16 14.77 -14.17
CA GLU A 120 -10.73 14.65 -15.50
C GLU A 120 -11.20 13.22 -15.77
N ARG A 121 -10.34 12.22 -15.50
CA ARG A 121 -10.68 10.81 -15.70
C ARG A 121 -11.77 10.34 -14.76
N LEU A 122 -11.81 10.82 -13.52
CA LEU A 122 -12.89 10.51 -12.58
C LEU A 122 -14.26 11.05 -13.03
N LYS A 123 -14.29 12.13 -13.81
CA LYS A 123 -15.54 12.75 -14.31
C LYS A 123 -16.05 12.14 -15.60
N SER A 124 -15.16 11.88 -16.53
CA SER A 124 -15.52 11.53 -17.93
C SER A 124 -14.81 10.28 -18.45
N GLY A 125 -14.04 9.58 -17.60
CA GLY A 125 -13.27 8.42 -18.00
C GLY A 125 -12.05 8.76 -18.84
N PRO A 126 -11.24 7.80 -19.20
CA PRO A 126 -11.37 6.37 -18.89
C PRO A 126 -11.12 6.04 -17.40
N GLU A 127 -11.63 4.91 -16.96
CA GLU A 127 -11.50 4.48 -15.56
C GLU A 127 -10.04 4.37 -15.12
N LEU A 128 -9.79 4.76 -13.87
CA LEU A 128 -8.50 4.59 -13.22
C LEU A 128 -8.48 3.21 -12.54
N VAL A 129 -7.51 2.38 -12.89
CA VAL A 129 -7.42 1.02 -12.33
C VAL A 129 -6.14 0.88 -11.51
N SER A 130 -6.28 0.52 -10.25
CA SER A 130 -5.14 0.37 -9.34
C SER A 130 -4.20 -0.76 -9.76
N ALA A 131 -2.89 -0.50 -9.72
CA ALA A 131 -1.85 -1.51 -9.91
C ALA A 131 -1.26 -2.00 -8.58
N ASN A 132 -1.53 -1.33 -7.47
CA ASN A 132 -0.90 -1.62 -6.18
C ASN A 132 -1.92 -1.83 -5.07
N PHE A 133 -1.47 -2.54 -4.01
CA PHE A 133 -2.07 -2.43 -2.70
C PHE A 133 -1.70 -1.09 -2.10
N VAL A 134 -2.65 -0.21 -1.86
CA VAL A 134 -2.40 1.08 -1.23
C VAL A 134 -2.92 1.06 0.19
N ILE A 135 -1.99 1.18 1.14
CA ILE A 135 -2.24 0.98 2.57
C ILE A 135 -1.80 2.22 3.34
N PRO A 136 -2.69 3.19 3.55
CA PRO A 136 -2.39 4.34 4.41
C PRO A 136 -2.50 3.97 5.89
N TYR A 137 -1.92 4.81 6.73
CA TYR A 137 -2.06 4.72 8.18
C TYR A 137 -2.57 6.06 8.75
N PRO A 138 -3.79 6.13 9.30
CA PRO A 138 -4.81 5.08 9.34
C PRO A 138 -5.36 4.74 7.95
N PRO A 139 -6.09 3.62 7.73
CA PRO A 139 -6.54 2.64 8.72
C PRO A 139 -5.55 1.48 8.94
N GLY A 140 -4.53 1.30 8.11
CA GLY A 140 -3.58 0.20 8.21
C GLY A 140 -4.01 -1.09 7.49
N PHE A 141 -5.02 -1.00 6.62
CA PHE A 141 -5.40 -2.05 5.67
C PHE A 141 -5.51 -1.46 4.26
N PRO A 142 -5.51 -2.28 3.20
CA PRO A 142 -5.60 -1.77 1.84
C PRO A 142 -6.92 -1.05 1.58
N ILE A 143 -6.85 0.21 1.12
CA ILE A 143 -8.00 0.96 0.61
C ILE A 143 -8.17 0.80 -0.91
N MET A 144 -7.13 0.32 -1.57
CA MET A 144 -7.12 -0.08 -2.97
C MET A 144 -6.30 -1.34 -3.12
N VAL A 145 -6.72 -2.23 -4.00
CA VAL A 145 -5.98 -3.41 -4.41
C VAL A 145 -5.82 -3.46 -5.92
N PRO A 146 -4.86 -4.21 -6.47
CA PRO A 146 -4.68 -4.34 -7.92
C PRO A 146 -5.96 -4.79 -8.61
N GLY A 147 -6.31 -4.12 -9.72
CA GLY A 147 -7.50 -4.42 -10.52
C GLY A 147 -8.78 -3.68 -10.10
N GLN A 148 -8.80 -3.02 -8.94
CA GLN A 148 -9.95 -2.18 -8.55
C GLN A 148 -9.98 -0.86 -9.31
N VAL A 149 -11.19 -0.43 -9.67
CA VAL A 149 -11.45 0.92 -10.18
C VAL A 149 -11.30 1.91 -9.03
N ILE A 150 -10.57 2.99 -9.26
CA ILE A 150 -10.37 4.03 -8.26
C ILE A 150 -11.52 5.02 -8.31
N ALA A 151 -12.22 5.16 -7.20
CA ALA A 151 -13.33 6.07 -7.07
C ALA A 151 -12.91 7.47 -6.57
N ALA A 152 -13.79 8.44 -6.75
CA ALA A 152 -13.51 9.83 -6.36
C ALA A 152 -13.35 9.99 -4.83
N ASP A 153 -14.11 9.24 -4.03
CA ASP A 153 -14.01 9.24 -2.57
C ASP A 153 -12.64 8.71 -2.09
N THR A 154 -12.09 7.69 -2.76
CA THR A 154 -10.74 7.17 -2.46
C THR A 154 -9.66 8.23 -2.70
N ILE A 155 -9.74 8.95 -3.83
CA ILE A 155 -8.81 10.05 -4.12
C ILE A 155 -8.99 11.20 -3.12
N GLY A 156 -10.24 11.55 -2.83
CA GLY A 156 -10.57 12.56 -1.82
C GLY A 156 -10.01 12.22 -0.44
N TYR A 157 -10.18 10.96 -0.02
CA TYR A 157 -9.61 10.43 1.21
C TYR A 157 -8.09 10.59 1.26
N MET A 158 -7.37 10.11 0.24
CA MET A 158 -5.92 10.18 0.20
C MET A 158 -5.40 11.62 0.23
N ARG A 159 -6.07 12.54 -0.49
CA ARG A 159 -5.72 13.97 -0.49
C ARG A 159 -5.95 14.62 0.87
N LYS A 160 -7.04 14.27 1.55
CA LYS A 160 -7.41 14.80 2.87
C LYS A 160 -6.54 14.21 3.99
N LEU A 161 -6.11 12.96 3.84
CA LEU A 161 -5.27 12.29 4.81
C LEU A 161 -3.92 13.01 5.01
N ASP A 162 -3.37 13.61 3.95
CA ASP A 162 -2.16 14.45 3.94
C ASP A 162 -0.94 13.80 4.64
N VAL A 163 -0.76 12.50 4.43
CA VAL A 163 0.42 11.77 4.90
C VAL A 163 1.36 11.46 3.74
N LYS A 164 2.67 11.52 4.01
CA LYS A 164 3.69 11.25 2.99
C LYS A 164 3.97 9.76 2.84
N GLU A 165 3.91 9.02 3.93
CA GLU A 165 4.24 7.60 3.95
C GLU A 165 2.96 6.76 3.82
N ILE A 166 2.70 6.29 2.61
CA ILE A 166 1.60 5.37 2.29
C ILE A 166 2.20 4.18 1.57
N HIS A 167 2.06 2.99 2.13
CA HIS A 167 2.54 1.78 1.46
C HIS A 167 1.81 1.57 0.13
N GLY A 168 2.59 1.24 -0.91
CA GLY A 168 2.08 1.06 -2.27
C GLY A 168 1.80 2.36 -3.04
N TYR A 169 2.07 3.51 -2.43
CA TYR A 169 2.03 4.81 -3.08
C TYR A 169 3.44 5.40 -3.19
N ASN A 170 3.83 5.80 -4.39
CA ASN A 170 5.11 6.46 -4.60
C ASN A 170 4.91 7.98 -4.53
N HIS A 171 5.51 8.62 -3.52
CA HIS A 171 5.33 10.05 -3.29
C HIS A 171 5.86 10.95 -4.43
N GLU A 172 6.89 10.49 -5.15
CA GLU A 172 7.50 11.24 -6.25
C GLU A 172 6.80 10.97 -7.59
N ARG A 173 6.47 9.72 -7.88
CA ARG A 173 5.85 9.31 -9.14
C ARG A 173 4.32 9.37 -9.13
N GLY A 174 3.70 9.17 -7.99
CA GLY A 174 2.26 9.16 -7.83
C GLY A 174 1.65 7.76 -7.68
N LEU A 175 0.37 7.65 -8.02
CA LEU A 175 -0.38 6.40 -8.08
C LEU A 175 0.09 5.55 -9.25
N LYS A 176 0.39 4.28 -9.01
CA LYS A 176 0.63 3.30 -10.04
C LYS A 176 -0.70 2.75 -10.54
N LEU A 177 -0.96 2.90 -11.81
CA LEU A 177 -2.20 2.51 -12.48
C LEU A 177 -1.92 1.47 -13.56
N ILE A 178 -2.82 0.54 -13.77
CA ILE A 178 -2.78 -0.37 -14.91
C ILE A 178 -3.32 0.39 -16.14
N LYS A 179 -2.55 0.42 -17.24
CA LYS A 179 -3.01 1.00 -18.50
C LYS A 179 -4.19 0.20 -19.03
N LEU A 180 -5.18 0.87 -19.58
CA LEU A 180 -6.36 0.19 -20.14
C LEU A 180 -6.02 -0.77 -21.28
N SER A 181 -4.95 -0.52 -22.03
CA SER A 181 -4.44 -1.42 -23.06
C SER A 181 -3.93 -2.76 -22.53
N ALA A 182 -3.55 -2.81 -21.25
CA ALA A 182 -3.05 -3.99 -20.57
C ALA A 182 -4.16 -4.77 -19.82
N ILE A 183 -5.34 -4.20 -19.72
CA ILE A 183 -6.48 -4.84 -19.07
C ILE A 183 -7.12 -5.85 -20.04
N PRO A 184 -7.39 -7.08 -19.60
CA PRO A 184 -8.10 -8.05 -20.43
C PRO A 184 -9.44 -7.49 -20.92
N PRO A 185 -9.88 -7.82 -22.15
CA PRO A 185 -11.22 -7.43 -22.59
C PRO A 185 -12.27 -8.06 -21.67
N SER A 186 -13.32 -7.31 -21.33
CA SER A 186 -14.40 -7.82 -20.52
C SER A 186 -15.11 -8.96 -21.25
N ASN A 187 -14.98 -10.16 -20.75
CA ASN A 187 -15.63 -11.33 -21.32
C ASN A 187 -17.09 -11.38 -20.87
N GLY A 188 -17.98 -10.83 -21.67
CA GLY A 188 -19.41 -11.05 -21.52
C GLY A 188 -19.89 -12.49 -21.85
N LYS A 189 -18.95 -13.47 -21.95
CA LYS A 189 -19.23 -14.92 -22.05
C LYS A 189 -17.99 -15.70 -21.66
N GLY A 190 -18.17 -16.62 -20.73
CA GLY A 190 -17.18 -17.43 -20.08
C GLY A 190 -15.99 -17.89 -20.92
N MET A 191 -14.82 -17.64 -20.43
CA MET A 191 -13.62 -18.37 -20.84
C MET A 191 -13.55 -19.67 -20.03
N ALA A 192 -13.93 -20.76 -20.67
CA ALA A 192 -13.49 -22.10 -20.31
C ALA A 192 -11.96 -22.11 -20.28
N GLY A 193 -11.39 -22.61 -19.19
CA GLY A 193 -9.96 -22.55 -18.90
C GLY A 193 -9.06 -22.97 -20.05
N LYS A 194 -8.17 -22.10 -20.43
CA LYS A 194 -6.91 -22.48 -21.05
C LYS A 194 -5.88 -22.68 -19.96
N SER A 195 -5.79 -23.91 -19.50
CA SER A 195 -4.63 -24.43 -18.81
C SER A 195 -3.40 -24.17 -19.68
N THR A 196 -2.55 -23.25 -19.29
CA THR A 196 -1.19 -23.15 -19.82
C THR A 196 -0.41 -24.36 -19.33
N ALA A 197 -0.31 -25.37 -20.16
CA ALA A 197 0.61 -26.47 -19.98
C ALA A 197 2.04 -25.91 -20.00
N ALA A 198 2.67 -25.89 -18.87
CA ALA A 198 4.06 -25.55 -18.71
C ALA A 198 4.93 -26.62 -19.37
N ARG A 199 5.83 -26.17 -20.20
CA ARG A 199 7.00 -26.92 -20.65
C ARG A 199 7.85 -27.35 -19.46
N GLY A 200 8.24 -28.59 -19.44
CA GLY A 200 9.22 -29.13 -18.51
C GLY A 200 9.34 -30.62 -18.61
N SER A 201 9.83 -31.11 -19.75
CA SER A 201 10.38 -32.46 -19.83
C SER A 201 11.74 -32.47 -19.17
N ALA A 202 11.85 -33.07 -18.01
CA ALA A 202 13.11 -33.49 -17.44
C ALA A 202 13.04 -35.01 -17.24
N THR A 203 13.90 -35.69 -17.93
CA THR A 203 14.25 -37.07 -17.98
C THR A 203 14.37 -37.70 -16.59
N GLN A 204 13.60 -38.75 -16.34
CA GLN A 204 13.86 -39.69 -15.24
C GLN A 204 14.98 -40.63 -15.67
N SER A 205 16.04 -40.68 -14.89
CA SER A 205 16.99 -41.79 -14.87
C SER A 205 16.66 -42.67 -13.65
N ASP A 206 16.29 -43.90 -13.95
CA ASP A 206 16.17 -44.99 -13.01
C ASP A 206 17.49 -45.22 -12.27
N SER A 207 17.43 -45.39 -10.99
CA SER A 207 18.37 -46.18 -10.25
C SER A 207 17.67 -46.84 -9.06
N GLU A 208 17.57 -48.15 -9.22
CA GLU A 208 17.18 -49.14 -8.24
C GLU A 208 17.87 -48.90 -6.87
N ARG A 209 17.11 -48.99 -5.81
CA ARG A 209 17.68 -49.30 -4.50
C ARG A 209 16.83 -50.30 -3.74
N LYS A 210 17.45 -51.48 -3.65
CA LYS A 210 17.11 -52.68 -2.90
C LYS A 210 16.61 -52.40 -1.49
N THR A 211 15.60 -53.15 -1.16
CA THR A 211 15.11 -53.48 0.17
C THR A 211 16.12 -54.27 1.00
N ALA A 212 16.24 -54.01 2.27
CA ALA A 212 16.67 -54.97 3.32
C ALA A 212 16.13 -54.52 4.68
N PRO A 213 15.94 -55.47 5.63
CA PRO A 213 14.83 -55.43 6.56
C PRO A 213 15.19 -54.95 8.00
N ALA A 214 14.14 -54.79 8.79
CA ALA A 214 14.13 -54.39 10.16
C ALA A 214 14.94 -55.31 11.10
N GLU A 215 15.60 -54.71 12.10
CA GLU A 215 16.02 -55.38 13.31
C GLU A 215 15.64 -54.54 14.53
N GLN A 216 14.88 -55.18 15.41
CA GLN A 216 14.51 -54.73 16.74
C GLN A 216 15.71 -54.92 17.65
N SER A 217 15.99 -53.97 18.52
CA SER A 217 16.71 -54.25 19.76
C SER A 217 16.21 -53.37 20.91
N LYS A 218 15.85 -54.09 21.94
CA LYS A 218 15.37 -53.67 23.27
C LYS A 218 16.49 -53.10 24.15
N ALA A 219 16.07 -52.24 25.03
CA ALA A 219 16.44 -52.11 26.46
C ALA A 219 17.85 -51.58 26.83
N LYS A 220 17.95 -50.45 27.43
CA LYS A 220 18.03 -50.22 28.88
C LYS A 220 17.79 -48.78 29.23
#